data_a2311ebea385dec99c3553107f1784d0
#
_entry.id   a2311ebea385dec99c3553107f1784d0
#
_cell.length_a   1.000
_cell.length_b   1.000
_cell.length_c   1.000
_cell.angle_alpha   90.00
_cell.angle_beta   90.00
_cell.angle_gamma   90.00
#
_symmetry.space_group_name_H-M   'P 1'
#
loop_
_entity.id
_entity.type
_entity.pdbx_description
1 polymer ?
#
loop_
_entity_poly.entity_id
_entity_poly.type
_entity_poly.pdbx_seq_one_letter_code
_entity_poly.pdbx_strand_id
1 'polypeptide(L)'
;MRLRFVKDAENIIKSNPDLCITDPENHKGKWNELYPYKRFEIEVGCGKGKMITSLAEANPENFYLGIEKFDSVICRAIQKLLEHPISNVIFVRNDAINLLNMFEIGEVDKVYLSFPDPWPKARHEKRRLTSPNFMNMYKGILKKGGSIRLKTDNVALYEYSLESMLPYLDNPKYGEYEYKENDFTTEFEDKFRKLGNKIFFIEGTFKEV
;
A
#
# COMPACT_ATOMS: atom_id res chain seq x y z
N MET A 1 -1.94 -4.96 -17.01
CA MET A 1 -3.40 -4.75 -17.28
C MET A 1 -3.59 -3.39 -17.97
N ARG A 2 -4.41 -3.27 -19.01
CA ARG A 2 -4.68 -1.97 -19.64
C ARG A 2 -5.65 -1.19 -18.74
N LEU A 3 -5.21 -0.07 -18.18
CA LEU A 3 -6.07 0.82 -17.40
C LEU A 3 -7.22 1.32 -18.29
N ARG A 4 -8.47 1.13 -17.85
CA ARG A 4 -9.63 1.71 -18.54
C ARG A 4 -9.75 3.16 -18.12
N PHE A 5 -9.72 4.06 -19.10
CA PHE A 5 -9.98 5.48 -18.88
C PHE A 5 -11.37 5.68 -18.26
N VAL A 6 -11.44 6.47 -17.21
CA VAL A 6 -12.69 6.92 -16.58
C VAL A 6 -12.81 8.40 -16.85
N LYS A 7 -13.78 8.80 -17.67
CA LYS A 7 -13.94 10.17 -18.20
C LYS A 7 -13.99 11.24 -17.11
N ASP A 8 -14.59 10.95 -15.95
CA ASP A 8 -14.81 11.91 -14.88
C ASP A 8 -13.93 11.63 -13.64
N ALA A 9 -12.86 10.83 -13.77
CA ALA A 9 -12.03 10.43 -12.63
C ALA A 9 -11.47 11.64 -11.86
N GLU A 10 -10.94 12.64 -12.56
CA GLU A 10 -10.39 13.85 -11.96
C GLU A 10 -11.46 14.66 -11.20
N ASN A 11 -12.68 14.77 -11.77
CA ASN A 11 -13.79 15.45 -11.10
C ASN A 11 -14.23 14.71 -9.83
N ILE A 12 -14.30 13.37 -9.87
CA ILE A 12 -14.61 12.55 -8.68
C ILE A 12 -13.59 12.83 -7.57
N ILE A 13 -12.30 12.86 -7.90
CA ILE A 13 -11.23 13.12 -6.93
C ILE A 13 -11.39 14.53 -6.34
N LYS A 14 -11.50 15.56 -7.19
CA LYS A 14 -11.61 16.97 -6.75
C LYS A 14 -12.86 17.28 -5.94
N SER A 15 -13.97 16.57 -6.21
CA SER A 15 -15.23 16.77 -5.50
C SER A 15 -15.31 16.07 -4.15
N ASN A 16 -14.30 15.26 -3.79
CA ASN A 16 -14.26 14.49 -2.54
C ASN A 16 -12.90 14.67 -1.83
N PRO A 17 -12.53 15.91 -1.44
CA PRO A 17 -11.23 16.18 -0.81
C PRO A 17 -11.08 15.50 0.55
N ASP A 18 -12.19 15.23 1.27
CA ASP A 18 -12.17 14.52 2.55
C ASP A 18 -11.87 13.01 2.41
N LEU A 19 -12.11 12.45 1.22
CA LEU A 19 -11.85 11.02 0.93
C LEU A 19 -10.55 10.81 0.14
N CYS A 20 -10.08 11.82 -0.58
CA CYS A 20 -8.86 11.73 -1.38
C CYS A 20 -8.05 13.02 -1.38
N ILE A 21 -6.92 12.98 -0.71
CA ILE A 21 -5.97 14.08 -0.63
C ILE A 21 -5.09 14.10 -1.89
N THR A 22 -4.91 15.29 -2.48
CA THR A 22 -4.08 15.50 -3.67
C THR A 22 -2.80 16.30 -3.40
N ASP A 23 -2.70 16.88 -2.21
CA ASP A 23 -1.57 17.68 -1.70
C ASP A 23 -1.06 17.14 -0.34
N PRO A 24 -0.66 15.85 -0.28
CA PRO A 24 -0.29 15.18 0.98
C PRO A 24 0.96 15.77 1.65
N GLU A 25 1.75 16.55 0.94
CA GLU A 25 2.89 17.29 1.48
C GLU A 25 2.48 18.32 2.57
N ASN A 26 1.26 18.84 2.51
CA ASN A 26 0.71 19.74 3.52
C ASN A 26 0.35 19.01 4.84
N HIS A 27 0.29 17.68 4.79
CA HIS A 27 -0.03 16.79 5.92
C HIS A 27 1.22 16.18 6.57
N LYS A 28 2.38 16.32 5.93
CA LYS A 28 3.66 15.78 6.42
C LYS A 28 3.94 16.22 7.85
N GLY A 29 4.20 15.25 8.73
CA GLY A 29 4.44 15.49 10.17
C GLY A 29 3.17 15.73 10.99
N LYS A 30 1.99 15.71 10.36
CA LYS A 30 0.70 16.00 11.01
C LYS A 30 -0.30 14.85 10.94
N TRP A 31 0.02 13.76 10.27
CA TRP A 31 -0.92 12.65 10.06
C TRP A 31 -1.46 12.09 11.37
N ASN A 32 -0.60 11.85 12.36
CA ASN A 32 -1.02 11.31 13.65
C ASN A 32 -1.80 12.35 14.52
N GLU A 33 -1.65 13.65 14.27
CA GLU A 33 -2.43 14.71 14.92
C GLU A 33 -3.82 14.83 14.29
N LEU A 34 -3.88 14.85 12.95
CA LEU A 34 -5.13 14.98 12.19
C LEU A 34 -6.00 13.71 12.30
N TYR A 35 -5.37 12.55 12.42
CA TYR A 35 -6.01 11.25 12.54
C TYR A 35 -5.49 10.52 13.78
N PRO A 36 -5.98 10.84 14.99
CA PRO A 36 -5.46 10.35 16.28
C PRO A 36 -5.92 8.91 16.58
N TYR A 37 -5.58 7.98 15.72
CA TYR A 37 -5.85 6.56 15.86
C TYR A 37 -4.68 5.84 16.54
N LYS A 38 -4.93 4.60 17.01
CA LYS A 38 -3.93 3.78 17.69
C LYS A 38 -2.73 3.45 16.82
N ARG A 39 -2.96 3.17 15.54
CA ARG A 39 -1.94 2.86 14.53
C ARG A 39 -2.26 3.59 13.23
N PHE A 40 -1.23 3.95 12.51
CA PHE A 40 -1.33 4.51 11.17
C PHE A 40 -0.65 3.58 10.16
N GLU A 41 -1.42 2.95 9.28
CA GLU A 41 -0.94 1.96 8.32
C GLU A 41 -1.24 2.41 6.89
N ILE A 42 -0.32 2.14 5.95
CA ILE A 42 -0.47 2.59 4.57
C ILE A 42 -0.39 1.41 3.58
N GLU A 43 -1.16 1.46 2.50
CA GLU A 43 -1.00 0.59 1.34
C GLU A 43 -0.47 1.39 0.16
N VAL A 44 0.70 1.02 -0.35
CA VAL A 44 1.34 1.68 -1.51
C VAL A 44 0.97 0.93 -2.79
N GLY A 45 0.29 1.63 -3.70
CA GLY A 45 -0.32 1.02 -4.87
C GLY A 45 -1.62 0.31 -4.52
N CYS A 46 -2.51 0.96 -3.76
CA CYS A 46 -3.74 0.35 -3.23
C CYS A 46 -4.78 -0.01 -4.30
N GLY A 47 -4.58 0.42 -5.53
CA GLY A 47 -5.51 0.13 -6.62
C GLY A 47 -6.91 0.68 -6.34
N LYS A 48 -7.92 -0.20 -6.37
CA LYS A 48 -9.33 0.15 -6.07
C LYS A 48 -9.67 0.06 -4.58
N GLY A 49 -8.68 -0.08 -3.71
CA GLY A 49 -8.79 0.02 -2.28
C GLY A 49 -9.43 -1.17 -1.55
N LYS A 50 -9.70 -2.32 -2.20
CA LYS A 50 -10.42 -3.44 -1.56
C LYS A 50 -9.75 -3.90 -0.27
N MET A 51 -8.44 -4.17 -0.28
CA MET A 51 -7.76 -4.70 0.90
C MET A 51 -7.71 -3.67 2.03
N ILE A 52 -7.32 -2.43 1.72
CA ILE A 52 -7.16 -1.39 2.74
C ILE A 52 -8.49 -1.00 3.39
N THR A 53 -9.59 -0.97 2.62
CA THR A 53 -10.93 -0.72 3.17
C THR A 53 -11.41 -1.86 4.05
N SER A 54 -11.18 -3.13 3.65
CA SER A 54 -11.52 -4.28 4.49
C SER A 54 -10.71 -4.34 5.79
N LEU A 55 -9.43 -3.91 5.76
CA LEU A 55 -8.62 -3.75 6.96
C LEU A 55 -9.21 -2.69 7.89
N ALA A 56 -9.65 -1.56 7.33
CA ALA A 56 -10.24 -0.46 8.09
C ALA A 56 -11.56 -0.86 8.78
N GLU A 57 -12.44 -1.56 8.06
CA GLU A 57 -13.69 -2.08 8.63
C GLU A 57 -13.44 -3.03 9.81
N ALA A 58 -12.44 -3.90 9.68
CA ALA A 58 -12.15 -4.90 10.71
C ALA A 58 -11.38 -4.35 11.92
N ASN A 59 -10.74 -3.19 11.79
CA ASN A 59 -9.88 -2.60 12.82
C ASN A 59 -10.19 -1.10 12.99
N PRO A 60 -11.34 -0.75 13.57
CA PRO A 60 -11.80 0.63 13.66
C PRO A 60 -10.92 1.53 14.54
N GLU A 61 -10.05 0.94 15.37
CA GLU A 61 -9.08 1.66 16.21
C GLU A 61 -7.82 2.11 15.47
N ASN A 62 -7.60 1.65 14.22
CA ASN A 62 -6.45 2.00 13.40
C ASN A 62 -6.88 2.91 12.24
N PHE A 63 -5.97 3.76 11.78
CA PHE A 63 -6.16 4.58 10.59
C PHE A 63 -5.42 4.00 9.40
N TYR A 64 -6.06 4.05 8.25
CA TYR A 64 -5.56 3.48 6.99
C TYR A 64 -5.50 4.52 5.89
N LEU A 65 -4.43 4.49 5.08
CA LEU A 65 -4.25 5.38 3.95
C LEU A 65 -3.80 4.60 2.72
N GLY A 66 -4.62 4.64 1.67
CA GLY A 66 -4.29 4.03 0.38
C GLY A 66 -3.65 5.03 -0.57
N ILE A 67 -2.46 4.72 -1.10
CA ILE A 67 -1.75 5.56 -2.08
C ILE A 67 -1.88 4.94 -3.46
N GLU A 68 -2.40 5.71 -4.43
CA GLU A 68 -2.51 5.29 -5.82
C GLU A 68 -2.26 6.49 -6.75
N LYS A 69 -1.50 6.28 -7.82
CA LYS A 69 -1.14 7.37 -8.75
C LYS A 69 -2.10 7.56 -9.92
N PHE A 70 -2.88 6.52 -10.26
CA PHE A 70 -3.74 6.55 -11.42
C PHE A 70 -5.16 7.00 -11.08
N ASP A 71 -5.58 8.15 -11.60
CA ASP A 71 -6.90 8.74 -11.39
C ASP A 71 -8.04 7.75 -11.71
N SER A 72 -7.93 7.05 -12.85
CA SER A 72 -8.93 6.06 -13.28
C SER A 72 -9.04 4.84 -12.36
N VAL A 73 -8.11 4.65 -11.45
CA VAL A 73 -8.10 3.55 -10.50
C VAL A 73 -8.59 4.03 -9.14
N ILE A 74 -7.97 5.08 -8.59
CA ILE A 74 -8.30 5.61 -7.26
C ILE A 74 -9.73 6.16 -7.18
N CYS A 75 -10.27 6.73 -8.28
CA CYS A 75 -11.66 7.17 -8.31
C CYS A 75 -12.65 6.02 -8.03
N ARG A 76 -12.31 4.77 -8.33
CA ARG A 76 -13.14 3.61 -7.98
C ARG A 76 -13.10 3.28 -6.48
N ALA A 77 -11.97 3.53 -5.82
CA ALA A 77 -11.88 3.40 -4.38
C ALA A 77 -12.74 4.47 -3.68
N ILE A 78 -12.68 5.72 -4.16
CA ILE A 78 -13.53 6.82 -3.66
C ILE A 78 -15.01 6.49 -3.84
N GLN A 79 -15.43 6.01 -5.03
CA GLN A 79 -16.82 5.63 -5.29
C GLN A 79 -17.32 4.56 -4.32
N LYS A 80 -16.50 3.57 -3.98
CA LYS A 80 -16.85 2.56 -2.97
C LYS A 80 -17.06 3.16 -1.58
N LEU A 81 -16.21 4.12 -1.16
CA LEU A 81 -16.39 4.80 0.12
C LEU A 81 -17.61 5.71 0.14
N LEU A 82 -18.03 6.26 -1.00
CA LEU A 82 -19.28 7.02 -1.10
C LEU A 82 -20.51 6.10 -0.98
N GLU A 83 -20.43 4.88 -1.51
CA GLU A 83 -21.49 3.87 -1.41
C GLU A 83 -21.53 3.21 0.00
N HIS A 84 -20.35 2.96 0.58
CA HIS A 84 -20.16 2.33 1.90
C HIS A 84 -19.14 3.14 2.71
N PRO A 85 -19.58 4.18 3.44
CA PRO A 85 -18.69 5.05 4.22
C PRO A 85 -17.95 4.32 5.34
N ILE A 86 -16.63 4.49 5.39
CA ILE A 86 -15.73 3.97 6.42
C ILE A 86 -14.90 5.15 6.92
N SER A 87 -14.95 5.44 8.22
CA SER A 87 -14.42 6.68 8.80
C SER A 87 -12.91 6.69 9.03
N ASN A 88 -12.28 5.52 9.09
CA ASN A 88 -10.86 5.34 9.43
C ASN A 88 -9.99 4.97 8.22
N VAL A 89 -10.42 5.32 7.02
CA VAL A 89 -9.64 5.15 5.79
C VAL A 89 -9.86 6.32 4.84
N ILE A 90 -8.77 6.79 4.25
CA ILE A 90 -8.76 7.78 3.15
C ILE A 90 -7.77 7.36 2.07
N PHE A 91 -7.78 8.10 0.96
CA PHE A 91 -6.86 7.87 -0.14
C PHE A 91 -5.96 9.08 -0.39
N VAL A 92 -4.81 8.83 -0.99
CA VAL A 92 -3.89 9.86 -1.51
C VAL A 92 -3.63 9.57 -2.98
N ARG A 93 -3.94 10.54 -3.83
CA ARG A 93 -3.59 10.49 -5.25
C ARG A 93 -2.18 11.04 -5.45
N ASN A 94 -1.17 10.16 -5.37
CA ASN A 94 0.23 10.53 -5.58
C ASN A 94 1.07 9.33 -6.04
N ASP A 95 2.25 9.59 -6.61
CA ASP A 95 3.22 8.53 -6.93
C ASP A 95 4.04 8.19 -5.69
N ALA A 96 4.27 6.89 -5.46
CA ALA A 96 5.07 6.37 -4.35
C ALA A 96 6.51 6.92 -4.30
N ILE A 97 7.06 7.41 -5.40
CA ILE A 97 8.38 8.05 -5.41
C ILE A 97 8.45 9.29 -4.51
N ASN A 98 7.30 9.86 -4.16
CA ASN A 98 7.18 11.05 -3.33
C ASN A 98 6.94 10.75 -1.84
N LEU A 99 7.08 9.51 -1.37
CA LEU A 99 6.79 9.12 0.03
C LEU A 99 7.46 10.04 1.06
N LEU A 100 8.73 10.41 0.85
CA LEU A 100 9.46 11.30 1.77
C LEU A 100 8.95 12.76 1.78
N ASN A 101 8.17 13.15 0.77
CA ASN A 101 7.50 14.45 0.75
C ASN A 101 6.13 14.36 1.45
N MET A 102 5.51 13.17 1.49
CA MET A 102 4.19 12.94 2.09
C MET A 102 4.26 12.67 3.60
N PHE A 103 5.33 12.03 4.06
CA PHE A 103 5.47 11.59 5.44
C PHE A 103 6.75 12.11 6.08
N GLU A 104 6.68 12.41 7.38
CA GLU A 104 7.83 12.71 8.22
C GLU A 104 8.49 11.40 8.72
N ILE A 105 9.68 11.53 9.30
CA ILE A 105 10.40 10.41 9.88
C ILE A 105 9.58 9.78 11.02
N GLY A 106 9.38 8.46 10.97
CA GLY A 106 8.71 7.73 12.05
C GLY A 106 7.21 8.02 12.17
N GLU A 107 6.52 8.30 11.09
CA GLU A 107 5.09 8.66 11.12
C GLU A 107 4.16 7.46 10.90
N VAL A 108 4.63 6.40 10.22
CA VAL A 108 3.85 5.25 9.78
C VAL A 108 4.17 3.99 10.60
N ASP A 109 3.16 3.21 10.97
CA ASP A 109 3.33 1.95 11.72
C ASP A 109 3.56 0.74 10.82
N LYS A 110 2.91 0.69 9.65
CA LYS A 110 3.02 -0.46 8.73
C LYS A 110 2.80 -0.06 7.28
N VAL A 111 3.57 -0.70 6.39
CA VAL A 111 3.45 -0.58 4.93
C VAL A 111 2.96 -1.90 4.34
N TYR A 112 1.97 -1.82 3.47
CA TYR A 112 1.48 -2.94 2.66
C TYR A 112 1.82 -2.72 1.18
N LEU A 113 2.34 -3.77 0.55
CA LEU A 113 2.61 -3.87 -0.88
C LEU A 113 1.82 -5.07 -1.43
N SER A 114 0.69 -4.81 -2.05
CA SER A 114 -0.21 -5.88 -2.51
C SER A 114 -0.18 -5.98 -4.03
N PHE A 115 0.44 -7.03 -4.56
CA PHE A 115 0.54 -7.31 -6.00
C PHE A 115 1.10 -6.13 -6.81
N PRO A 116 2.23 -5.53 -6.39
CA PRO A 116 2.84 -4.43 -7.11
C PRO A 116 3.32 -4.87 -8.49
N ASP A 117 3.44 -3.90 -9.42
CA ASP A 117 3.95 -4.13 -10.75
C ASP A 117 5.37 -4.75 -10.71
N PRO A 118 5.62 -5.88 -11.39
CA PRO A 118 6.87 -6.61 -11.27
C PRO A 118 8.04 -5.97 -12.02
N TRP A 119 7.78 -5.06 -12.97
CA TRP A 119 8.80 -4.39 -13.78
C TRP A 119 9.89 -5.36 -14.26
N PRO A 120 9.60 -6.31 -15.19
CA PRO A 120 10.48 -7.46 -15.47
C PRO A 120 11.80 -7.09 -16.10
N LYS A 121 11.90 -5.91 -16.74
CA LYS A 121 13.15 -5.46 -17.39
C LYS A 121 14.13 -4.90 -16.34
N ALA A 122 15.41 -5.34 -16.36
CA ALA A 122 16.44 -4.89 -15.43
C ALA A 122 16.58 -3.35 -15.36
N ARG A 123 16.50 -2.65 -16.50
CA ARG A 123 16.53 -1.18 -16.54
C ARG A 123 15.41 -0.49 -15.76
N HIS A 124 14.36 -1.23 -15.38
CA HIS A 124 13.22 -0.75 -14.61
C HIS A 124 13.28 -1.15 -13.12
N GLU A 125 14.36 -1.75 -12.67
CA GLU A 125 14.53 -2.23 -11.29
C GLU A 125 14.14 -1.19 -10.25
N LYS A 126 14.64 0.06 -10.42
CA LYS A 126 14.35 1.18 -9.51
C LYS A 126 12.86 1.54 -9.38
N ARG A 127 11.99 1.02 -10.28
CA ARG A 127 10.55 1.23 -10.22
C ARG A 127 9.82 0.19 -9.36
N ARG A 128 10.48 -0.94 -9.05
CA ARG A 128 9.92 -1.96 -8.18
C ARG A 128 9.74 -1.37 -6.78
N LEU A 129 8.56 -1.50 -6.22
CA LEU A 129 8.25 -1.00 -4.86
C LEU A 129 9.04 -1.72 -3.76
N THR A 130 9.73 -2.79 -4.09
CA THR A 130 10.66 -3.52 -3.21
C THR A 130 12.13 -3.21 -3.48
N SER A 131 12.45 -2.26 -4.38
CA SER A 131 13.85 -1.90 -4.67
C SER A 131 14.52 -1.22 -3.46
N PRO A 132 15.87 -1.25 -3.36
CA PRO A 132 16.60 -0.62 -2.26
C PRO A 132 16.24 0.86 -2.05
N ASN A 133 15.94 1.60 -3.13
CA ASN A 133 15.48 2.98 -3.02
C ASN A 133 14.20 3.09 -2.21
N PHE A 134 13.20 2.25 -2.52
CA PHE A 134 11.94 2.23 -1.80
C PHE A 134 12.11 1.69 -0.38
N MET A 135 12.94 0.67 -0.19
CA MET A 135 13.24 0.15 1.15
C MET A 135 13.83 1.22 2.07
N ASN A 136 14.72 2.08 1.55
CA ASN A 136 15.25 3.23 2.29
C ASN A 136 14.17 4.27 2.60
N MET A 137 13.24 4.54 1.66
CA MET A 137 12.12 5.45 1.91
C MET A 137 11.20 4.89 3.01
N TYR A 138 10.84 3.59 2.95
CA TYR A 138 10.01 2.96 4.00
C TYR A 138 10.70 3.00 5.35
N LYS A 139 12.01 2.71 5.42
CA LYS A 139 12.79 2.83 6.65
C LYS A 139 12.73 4.24 7.23
N GLY A 140 12.73 5.27 6.37
CA GLY A 140 12.66 6.66 6.81
C GLY A 140 11.30 7.02 7.43
N ILE A 141 10.19 6.59 6.81
CA ILE A 141 8.85 6.99 7.25
C ILE A 141 8.28 6.09 8.36
N LEU A 142 8.79 4.86 8.51
CA LEU A 142 8.31 3.93 9.53
C LEU A 142 8.77 4.31 10.93
N LYS A 143 7.87 4.17 11.89
CA LYS A 143 8.17 4.25 13.33
C LYS A 143 9.19 3.17 13.71
N LYS A 144 9.85 3.37 14.84
CA LYS A 144 10.65 2.32 15.49
C LYS A 144 9.76 1.09 15.71
N GLY A 145 10.23 -0.08 15.26
CA GLY A 145 9.42 -1.30 15.26
C GLY A 145 8.36 -1.38 14.17
N GLY A 146 8.36 -0.43 13.23
CA GLY A 146 7.47 -0.45 12.08
C GLY A 146 7.74 -1.60 11.14
N SER A 147 6.72 -2.07 10.42
CA SER A 147 6.77 -3.30 9.63
C SER A 147 6.33 -3.11 8.18
N ILE A 148 6.69 -4.07 7.34
CA ILE A 148 6.26 -4.12 5.94
C ILE A 148 5.75 -5.52 5.60
N ARG A 149 4.74 -5.60 4.72
CA ARG A 149 4.26 -6.84 4.12
C ARG A 149 4.13 -6.71 2.62
N LEU A 150 4.78 -7.61 1.89
CA LEU A 150 4.59 -7.84 0.46
C LEU A 150 3.72 -9.07 0.25
N LYS A 151 2.77 -9.02 -0.69
CA LYS A 151 2.14 -10.18 -1.33
C LYS A 151 2.25 -10.08 -2.85
N THR A 152 2.56 -11.18 -3.53
CA THR A 152 2.65 -11.25 -5.00
C THR A 152 2.45 -12.67 -5.51
N ASP A 153 1.91 -12.84 -6.71
CA ASP A 153 1.88 -14.11 -7.45
C ASP A 153 3.07 -14.23 -8.43
N ASN A 154 3.85 -13.16 -8.58
CA ASN A 154 4.97 -13.13 -9.51
C ASN A 154 6.24 -13.65 -8.85
N VAL A 155 6.68 -14.86 -9.25
CA VAL A 155 7.86 -15.55 -8.72
C VAL A 155 9.14 -14.71 -8.88
N ALA A 156 9.37 -14.11 -10.04
CA ALA A 156 10.58 -13.32 -10.28
C ALA A 156 10.64 -12.05 -9.42
N LEU A 157 9.49 -11.42 -9.17
CA LEU A 157 9.42 -10.30 -8.22
C LEU A 157 9.65 -10.79 -6.80
N TYR A 158 9.10 -11.93 -6.42
CA TYR A 158 9.29 -12.51 -5.09
C TYR A 158 10.76 -12.82 -4.81
N GLU A 159 11.45 -13.52 -5.74
CA GLU A 159 12.88 -13.84 -5.63
C GLU A 159 13.74 -12.57 -5.52
N TYR A 160 13.52 -11.60 -6.40
CA TYR A 160 14.16 -10.29 -6.31
C TYR A 160 13.90 -9.61 -4.95
N SER A 161 12.66 -9.70 -4.47
CA SER A 161 12.25 -9.04 -3.22
C SER A 161 12.87 -9.71 -1.99
N LEU A 162 13.14 -11.03 -2.02
CA LEU A 162 13.94 -11.68 -0.98
C LEU A 162 15.33 -11.04 -0.87
N GLU A 163 16.02 -10.86 -2.00
CA GLU A 163 17.35 -10.25 -2.01
C GLU A 163 17.33 -8.79 -1.55
N SER A 164 16.33 -8.02 -1.97
CA SER A 164 16.27 -6.57 -1.71
C SER A 164 15.66 -6.19 -0.37
N MET A 165 14.75 -6.99 0.20
CA MET A 165 14.05 -6.67 1.44
C MET A 165 14.70 -7.27 2.69
N LEU A 166 15.17 -8.55 2.64
CA LEU A 166 15.69 -9.25 3.83
C LEU A 166 16.84 -8.52 4.54
N PRO A 167 17.76 -7.81 3.84
CA PRO A 167 18.80 -7.02 4.52
C PRO A 167 18.26 -5.95 5.48
N TYR A 168 17.05 -5.45 5.25
CA TYR A 168 16.40 -4.40 6.05
C TYR A 168 15.54 -4.94 7.19
N LEU A 169 15.24 -6.24 7.22
CA LEU A 169 14.21 -6.80 8.10
C LEU A 169 14.79 -7.64 9.22
N ASP A 170 14.22 -7.51 10.41
CA ASP A 170 14.38 -8.41 11.55
C ASP A 170 13.25 -9.43 11.57
N ASN A 171 13.60 -10.69 11.92
CA ASN A 171 12.68 -11.82 12.04
C ASN A 171 11.74 -11.97 10.82
N PRO A 172 12.25 -11.91 9.57
CA PRO A 172 11.40 -11.94 8.39
C PRO A 172 10.70 -13.31 8.28
N LYS A 173 9.41 -13.26 7.93
CA LYS A 173 8.62 -14.43 7.51
C LYS A 173 8.39 -14.31 6.01
N TYR A 174 8.59 -15.40 5.29
CA TYR A 174 8.40 -15.43 3.84
C TYR A 174 8.13 -16.86 3.35
N GLY A 175 7.57 -16.97 2.18
CA GLY A 175 7.24 -18.26 1.56
C GLY A 175 5.96 -18.18 0.73
N GLU A 176 5.38 -19.36 0.44
CA GLU A 176 4.05 -19.46 -0.12
C GLU A 176 3.02 -19.09 0.96
N TYR A 177 2.06 -18.21 0.60
CA TYR A 177 1.09 -17.72 1.53
C TYR A 177 -0.08 -18.69 1.68
N GLU A 178 -0.25 -19.24 2.87
CA GLU A 178 -1.39 -20.06 3.22
C GLU A 178 -2.59 -19.17 3.56
N TYR A 179 -3.63 -19.24 2.74
CA TYR A 179 -4.85 -18.48 2.94
C TYR A 179 -5.63 -18.95 4.19
N LYS A 180 -6.14 -17.97 4.93
CA LYS A 180 -7.08 -18.18 6.03
C LYS A 180 -8.44 -17.58 5.66
N GLU A 181 -9.51 -18.16 6.14
CA GLU A 181 -10.88 -17.78 5.78
C GLU A 181 -11.20 -16.28 5.95
N ASN A 182 -10.58 -15.62 6.93
CA ASN A 182 -10.79 -14.21 7.22
C ASN A 182 -9.65 -13.29 6.73
N ASP A 183 -8.86 -13.74 5.76
CA ASP A 183 -7.76 -12.93 5.22
C ASP A 183 -8.29 -11.76 4.37
N PHE A 184 -7.66 -10.61 4.56
CA PHE A 184 -7.88 -9.43 3.73
C PHE A 184 -7.17 -9.58 2.39
N THR A 185 -7.95 -9.55 1.30
CA THR A 185 -7.47 -9.79 -0.06
C THR A 185 -7.70 -8.62 -0.98
N THR A 186 -6.92 -8.52 -2.04
CA THR A 186 -7.19 -7.61 -3.16
C THR A 186 -8.05 -8.30 -4.23
N GLU A 187 -8.61 -7.51 -5.16
CA GLU A 187 -9.29 -8.08 -6.33
C GLU A 187 -8.35 -8.95 -7.20
N PHE A 188 -7.05 -8.60 -7.21
CA PHE A 188 -6.03 -9.39 -7.91
C PHE A 188 -5.78 -10.72 -7.21
N GLU A 189 -5.65 -10.72 -5.89
CA GLU A 189 -5.46 -11.94 -5.11
C GLU A 189 -6.61 -12.92 -5.32
N ASP A 190 -7.86 -12.45 -5.23
CA ASP A 190 -9.04 -13.28 -5.46
C ASP A 190 -9.05 -13.90 -6.87
N LYS A 191 -8.68 -13.10 -7.88
CA LYS A 191 -8.60 -13.58 -9.26
C LYS A 191 -7.52 -14.63 -9.42
N PHE A 192 -6.30 -14.39 -8.90
CA PHE A 192 -5.18 -15.30 -9.06
C PHE A 192 -5.38 -16.60 -8.31
N ARG A 193 -6.00 -16.55 -7.12
CA ARG A 193 -6.39 -17.75 -6.37
C ARG A 193 -7.40 -18.60 -7.14
N LYS A 194 -8.41 -17.98 -7.77
CA LYS A 194 -9.39 -18.69 -8.62
C LYS A 194 -8.72 -19.35 -9.84
N LEU A 195 -7.60 -18.83 -10.31
CA LEU A 195 -6.80 -19.40 -11.39
C LEU A 195 -5.81 -20.48 -10.90
N GLY A 196 -5.74 -20.74 -9.59
CA GLY A 196 -4.81 -21.71 -9.00
C GLY A 196 -3.37 -21.18 -8.86
N ASN A 197 -3.16 -19.88 -8.99
CA ASN A 197 -1.82 -19.30 -8.82
C ASN A 197 -1.40 -19.36 -7.34
N LYS A 198 -0.15 -19.69 -7.12
CA LYS A 198 0.49 -19.56 -5.80
C LYS A 198 0.70 -18.08 -5.48
N ILE A 199 0.45 -17.71 -4.24
CA ILE A 199 0.74 -16.38 -3.72
C ILE A 199 1.94 -16.48 -2.79
N PHE A 200 2.89 -15.58 -2.94
CA PHE A 200 4.07 -15.49 -2.08
C PHE A 200 3.98 -14.25 -1.21
N PHE A 201 4.62 -14.29 -0.05
CA PHE A 201 4.69 -13.15 0.85
C PHE A 201 6.08 -12.98 1.44
N ILE A 202 6.38 -11.75 1.84
CA ILE A 202 7.51 -11.37 2.70
C ILE A 202 6.96 -10.39 3.72
N GLU A 203 7.16 -10.64 5.00
CA GLU A 203 6.75 -9.74 6.09
C GLU A 203 7.85 -9.69 7.15
N GLY A 204 8.10 -8.50 7.71
CA GLY A 204 9.05 -8.33 8.80
C GLY A 204 9.04 -6.93 9.36
N THR A 205 9.70 -6.76 10.49
CA THR A 205 9.92 -5.48 11.16
C THR A 205 11.23 -4.88 10.63
N PHE A 206 11.29 -3.57 10.43
CA PHE A 206 12.54 -2.93 10.04
C PHE A 206 13.56 -2.98 11.17
N LYS A 207 14.82 -3.31 10.80
CA LYS A 207 15.96 -3.27 11.72
C LYS A 207 16.12 -1.88 12.32
N GLU A 208 16.27 -1.84 13.62
CA GLU A 208 16.73 -0.63 14.29
C GLU A 208 18.20 -0.36 13.91
N VAL A 209 18.55 0.90 13.76
CA VAL A 209 19.93 1.35 13.59
C VAL A 209 20.50 1.69 14.93
#